data_72c55d1c6b67801777e9525b26103bc3
#
_entry.id   72c55d1c6b67801777e9525b26103bc3
#
_cell.length_a   1.000
_cell.length_b   1.000
_cell.length_c   1.000
_cell.angle_alpha   90.00
_cell.angle_beta   90.00
_cell.angle_gamma   90.00
#
_symmetry.space_group_name_H-M   'P 1'
#
loop_
_entity.id
_entity.type
_entity.pdbx_description
1 polymer ?
#
loop_
_entity_poly.entity_id
_entity_poly.type
_entity_poly.pdbx_seq_one_letter_code
_entity_poly.pdbx_strand_id
1 'polypeptide(L)'
;RADILLNSSHSDDDQLFFAGLLPYYASRGCDIQVVYYTDHKNETRRRHELLNGLWTVGIKYYPVISNFPDYYSETIEGALKTIATEGYTENDALGFQVEMLRRFKPQVAVSHDFNGEYGHGMHKLNAAMMKRAVEISGDKSFFPETAEKYGVYTPKKLYVHLYGENKIVMDYDTPSEFFGGKTPFEMSKLGFAEHKSQQGTWFKSWMLGKNGEITKASQIKKYSPCEYGLYFTSVGVDVNKNDMLENITLYSEQERI
;
A
#
# COMPACT_ATOMS: atom_id res chain seq x y z
N ARG A 1 -11.69 -6.62 -10.48
CA ARG A 1 -10.30 -6.27 -10.82
C ARG A 1 -9.98 -4.87 -10.33
N ALA A 2 -8.75 -4.63 -9.93
CA ALA A 2 -8.30 -3.31 -9.49
C ALA A 2 -7.27 -2.74 -10.49
N ASP A 3 -7.25 -1.43 -10.68
CA ASP A 3 -6.17 -0.78 -11.42
C ASP A 3 -4.89 -0.76 -10.57
N ILE A 4 -5.05 -0.46 -9.28
CA ILE A 4 -3.94 -0.42 -8.31
C ILE A 4 -4.30 -1.24 -7.07
N LEU A 5 -3.35 -2.00 -6.57
CA LEU A 5 -3.41 -2.63 -5.25
C LEU A 5 -2.33 -1.99 -4.37
N LEU A 6 -2.75 -1.31 -3.30
CA LEU A 6 -1.84 -0.87 -2.25
C LEU A 6 -1.75 -1.94 -1.17
N ASN A 7 -0.55 -2.45 -0.96
CA ASN A 7 -0.22 -3.44 0.06
C ASN A 7 0.39 -2.75 1.28
N SER A 8 -0.46 -2.29 2.17
CA SER A 8 -0.12 -1.63 3.42
C SER A 8 0.12 -2.64 4.56
N SER A 9 0.91 -2.30 5.57
CA SER A 9 1.08 -3.16 6.74
C SER A 9 0.07 -2.81 7.84
N HIS A 10 0.10 -1.58 8.33
CA HIS A 10 -0.77 -1.13 9.41
C HIS A 10 -1.87 -0.22 8.89
N SER A 11 -2.88 -0.02 9.72
CA SER A 11 -4.11 0.68 9.35
C SER A 11 -3.98 2.17 9.04
N ASP A 12 -2.83 2.76 9.26
CA ASP A 12 -2.52 4.19 9.06
C ASP A 12 -1.36 4.44 8.07
N ASP A 13 -0.61 3.39 7.69
CA ASP A 13 0.52 3.51 6.76
C ASP A 13 0.11 4.08 5.39
N ASP A 14 -1.11 3.78 4.94
CA ASP A 14 -1.69 4.29 3.70
C ASP A 14 -1.84 5.81 3.69
N GLN A 15 -2.03 6.42 4.86
CA GLN A 15 -2.11 7.87 5.03
C GLN A 15 -0.76 8.49 5.44
N LEU A 16 0.21 7.68 5.86
CA LEU A 16 1.55 8.12 6.28
C LEU A 16 2.55 7.92 5.15
N PHE A 17 3.12 6.74 5.03
CA PHE A 17 4.21 6.44 4.09
C PHE A 17 3.77 6.45 2.63
N PHE A 18 2.49 6.24 2.38
CA PHE A 18 1.85 6.34 1.06
C PHE A 18 0.99 7.59 0.92
N ALA A 19 1.23 8.61 1.75
CA ALA A 19 0.44 9.84 1.75
C ALA A 19 0.37 10.49 0.36
N GLY A 20 -0.83 10.73 -0.11
CA GLY A 20 -1.11 11.26 -1.45
C GLY A 20 -1.42 10.21 -2.51
N LEU A 21 -0.95 8.96 -2.37
CA LEU A 21 -1.14 7.92 -3.39
C LEU A 21 -2.61 7.60 -3.63
N LEU A 22 -3.35 7.28 -2.57
CA LEU A 22 -4.76 6.91 -2.68
C LEU A 22 -5.62 8.03 -3.27
N PRO A 23 -5.62 9.27 -2.71
CA PRO A 23 -6.42 10.34 -3.26
C PRO A 23 -5.95 10.77 -4.66
N TYR A 24 -4.66 10.67 -4.98
CA TYR A 24 -4.14 10.98 -6.31
C TYR A 24 -4.80 10.11 -7.39
N TYR A 25 -4.84 8.79 -7.18
CA TYR A 25 -5.44 7.88 -8.17
C TYR A 25 -6.96 7.79 -8.06
N ALA A 26 -7.55 7.95 -6.87
CA ALA A 26 -9.00 8.03 -6.71
C ALA A 26 -9.59 9.22 -7.47
N SER A 27 -8.94 10.38 -7.44
CA SER A 27 -9.37 11.57 -8.19
C SER A 27 -9.27 11.43 -9.71
N ARG A 28 -8.53 10.43 -10.19
CA ARG A 28 -8.38 10.08 -11.60
C ARG A 28 -9.31 8.95 -12.06
N GLY A 29 -10.21 8.51 -11.18
CA GLY A 29 -11.19 7.46 -11.49
C GLY A 29 -10.62 6.04 -11.49
N CYS A 30 -9.43 5.83 -10.91
CA CYS A 30 -8.87 4.50 -10.77
C CYS A 30 -9.59 3.68 -9.70
N ASP A 31 -9.79 2.39 -9.95
CA ASP A 31 -10.23 1.45 -8.93
C ASP A 31 -9.04 0.94 -8.12
N ILE A 32 -9.07 1.24 -6.82
CA ILE A 32 -7.98 0.94 -5.91
C ILE A 32 -8.45 -0.05 -4.85
N GLN A 33 -7.74 -1.16 -4.74
CA GLN A 33 -7.89 -2.10 -3.62
C GLN A 33 -6.77 -1.87 -2.61
N VAL A 34 -7.15 -1.65 -1.35
CA VAL A 34 -6.19 -1.58 -0.24
C VAL A 34 -6.22 -2.90 0.53
N VAL A 35 -5.03 -3.39 0.86
CA VAL A 35 -4.82 -4.61 1.63
C VAL A 35 -3.95 -4.27 2.83
N TYR A 36 -4.33 -4.73 4.01
CA TYR A 36 -3.58 -4.56 5.25
C TYR A 36 -3.05 -5.90 5.74
N TYR A 37 -1.76 -5.92 6.04
CA TYR A 37 -1.02 -7.13 6.39
C TYR A 37 -1.12 -7.49 7.87
N THR A 38 -1.62 -6.59 8.71
CA THR A 38 -1.85 -6.82 10.14
C THR A 38 -3.30 -6.52 10.53
N ASP A 39 -3.81 -7.22 11.54
CA ASP A 39 -5.24 -7.21 11.85
C ASP A 39 -5.68 -6.23 12.95
N HIS A 40 -4.77 -5.83 13.84
CA HIS A 40 -5.08 -5.01 15.02
C HIS A 40 -6.28 -5.54 15.85
N LYS A 41 -6.38 -6.87 16.02
CA LYS A 41 -7.52 -7.53 16.72
C LYS A 41 -7.82 -6.92 18.08
N ASN A 42 -6.78 -6.56 18.81
CA ASN A 42 -6.91 -6.03 20.17
C ASN A 42 -7.30 -4.54 20.21
N GLU A 43 -7.36 -3.88 19.05
CA GLU A 43 -7.67 -2.46 18.91
C GLU A 43 -8.79 -2.24 17.88
N THR A 44 -9.99 -2.71 18.17
CA THR A 44 -11.16 -2.63 17.26
C THR A 44 -11.43 -1.21 16.76
N ARG A 45 -11.11 -0.19 17.57
CA ARG A 45 -11.20 1.22 17.19
C ARG A 45 -10.39 1.52 15.93
N ARG A 46 -9.19 0.95 15.76
CA ARG A 46 -8.33 1.20 14.61
C ARG A 46 -8.96 0.75 13.29
N ARG A 47 -9.82 -0.27 13.31
CA ARG A 47 -10.56 -0.68 12.10
C ARG A 47 -11.58 0.37 11.65
N HIS A 48 -12.24 1.03 12.59
CA HIS A 48 -13.16 2.12 12.26
C HIS A 48 -12.40 3.36 11.78
N GLU A 49 -11.30 3.68 12.42
CA GLU A 49 -10.42 4.79 12.03
C GLU A 49 -9.89 4.59 10.60
N LEU A 50 -9.45 3.37 10.27
CA LEU A 50 -9.00 2.96 8.94
C LEU A 50 -10.10 3.17 7.88
N LEU A 51 -11.32 2.69 8.12
CA LEU A 51 -12.42 2.86 7.18
C LEU A 51 -12.78 4.33 6.97
N ASN A 52 -12.80 5.13 8.03
CA ASN A 52 -13.03 6.56 7.94
C ASN A 52 -11.92 7.27 7.15
N GLY A 53 -10.66 6.89 7.39
CA GLY A 53 -9.50 7.40 6.64
C GLY A 53 -9.60 7.09 5.15
N LEU A 54 -9.86 5.84 4.80
CA LEU A 54 -10.03 5.42 3.40
C LEU A 54 -11.19 6.15 2.70
N TRP A 55 -12.32 6.26 3.38
CA TRP A 55 -13.49 6.98 2.85
C TRP A 55 -13.17 8.45 2.59
N THR A 56 -12.47 9.08 3.52
CA THR A 56 -12.06 10.49 3.41
C THR A 56 -11.21 10.75 2.17
N VAL A 57 -10.35 9.82 1.78
CA VAL A 57 -9.46 9.96 0.62
C VAL A 57 -10.06 9.43 -0.69
N GLY A 58 -11.35 9.07 -0.69
CA GLY A 58 -12.09 8.70 -1.89
C GLY A 58 -12.03 7.22 -2.28
N ILE A 59 -11.59 6.34 -1.38
CA ILE A 59 -11.62 4.88 -1.61
C ILE A 59 -13.05 4.37 -1.47
N LYS A 60 -13.50 3.59 -2.45
CA LYS A 60 -14.89 3.10 -2.57
C LYS A 60 -15.06 1.67 -2.06
N TYR A 61 -13.99 0.87 -2.08
CA TYR A 61 -14.06 -0.55 -1.77
C TYR A 61 -13.58 -0.84 -0.37
N TYR A 62 -14.21 -1.81 0.29
CA TYR A 62 -13.73 -2.29 1.58
C TYR A 62 -12.33 -2.89 1.44
N PRO A 63 -11.43 -2.59 2.36
CA PRO A 63 -10.11 -3.18 2.37
C PRO A 63 -10.18 -4.67 2.73
N VAL A 64 -9.15 -5.41 2.35
CA VAL A 64 -8.88 -6.72 2.94
C VAL A 64 -7.89 -6.54 4.07
N ILE A 65 -8.22 -7.09 5.23
CA ILE A 65 -7.35 -7.07 6.41
C ILE A 65 -7.00 -8.51 6.72
N SER A 66 -5.71 -8.84 6.81
CA SER A 66 -5.27 -10.19 7.19
C SER A 66 -5.60 -10.48 8.66
N ASN A 67 -5.30 -11.69 9.10
CA ASN A 67 -5.38 -12.07 10.51
C ASN A 67 -4.01 -12.15 11.17
N PHE A 68 -2.94 -11.63 10.55
CA PHE A 68 -1.62 -11.69 11.15
C PHE A 68 -1.51 -10.71 12.32
N PRO A 69 -1.12 -11.21 13.52
CA PRO A 69 -0.87 -10.35 14.66
C PRO A 69 0.35 -9.45 14.40
N ASP A 70 0.41 -8.31 15.09
CA ASP A 70 1.54 -7.41 15.03
C ASP A 70 2.07 -7.07 16.41
N TYR A 71 3.39 -7.27 16.57
CA TYR A 71 4.20 -6.74 17.65
C TYR A 71 5.46 -6.15 17.04
N TYR A 72 5.89 -5.01 17.54
CA TYR A 72 7.07 -4.34 17.03
C TYR A 72 8.32 -5.24 17.06
N SER A 73 8.97 -5.32 15.92
CA SER A 73 10.28 -5.93 15.75
C SER A 73 11.06 -5.17 14.69
N GLU A 74 12.38 -5.34 14.62
CA GLU A 74 13.22 -4.67 13.63
C GLU A 74 13.68 -5.61 12.51
N THR A 75 13.30 -6.88 12.56
CA THR A 75 13.75 -7.90 11.59
C THR A 75 12.60 -8.72 11.05
N ILE A 76 12.80 -9.33 9.87
CA ILE A 76 11.85 -10.28 9.28
C ILE A 76 11.66 -11.48 10.21
N GLU A 77 12.73 -12.00 10.82
CA GLU A 77 12.63 -13.10 11.78
C GLU A 77 11.77 -12.74 12.99
N GLY A 78 11.88 -11.50 13.48
CA GLY A 78 11.04 -11.00 14.56
C GLY A 78 9.57 -10.93 14.14
N ALA A 79 9.28 -10.44 12.97
CA ALA A 79 7.91 -10.42 12.40
C ALA A 79 7.36 -11.84 12.19
N LEU A 80 8.18 -12.78 11.69
CA LEU A 80 7.80 -14.20 11.55
C LEU A 80 7.51 -14.85 12.90
N LYS A 81 8.30 -14.56 13.93
CA LYS A 81 8.01 -15.01 15.30
C LYS A 81 6.69 -14.45 15.81
N THR A 82 6.38 -13.20 15.46
CA THR A 82 5.11 -12.56 15.84
C THR A 82 3.93 -13.30 15.23
N ILE A 83 3.92 -13.54 13.92
CA ILE A 83 2.80 -14.25 13.29
C ILE A 83 2.69 -15.70 13.74
N ALA A 84 3.82 -16.34 14.08
CA ALA A 84 3.85 -17.70 14.61
C ALA A 84 3.17 -17.83 15.99
N THR A 85 2.99 -16.75 16.76
CA THR A 85 2.26 -16.79 18.03
C THR A 85 0.79 -17.18 17.86
N GLU A 86 0.23 -16.96 16.67
CA GLU A 86 -1.13 -17.38 16.30
C GLU A 86 -1.14 -18.54 15.29
N GLY A 87 -0.02 -19.24 15.15
CA GLY A 87 0.09 -20.46 14.32
C GLY A 87 0.35 -20.21 12.84
N TYR A 88 0.58 -18.95 12.41
CA TYR A 88 0.90 -18.64 11.03
C TYR A 88 2.38 -18.87 10.71
N THR A 89 2.63 -19.25 9.47
CA THR A 89 3.96 -19.52 8.93
C THR A 89 4.37 -18.47 7.88
N GLU A 90 5.64 -18.50 7.47
CA GLU A 90 6.09 -17.72 6.31
C GLU A 90 5.31 -18.09 5.03
N ASN A 91 4.90 -19.36 4.89
CA ASN A 91 4.10 -19.80 3.74
C ASN A 91 2.70 -19.20 3.76
N ASP A 92 2.08 -19.02 4.95
CA ASP A 92 0.79 -18.35 5.07
C ASP A 92 0.93 -16.85 4.71
N ALA A 93 2.01 -16.24 5.18
CA ALA A 93 2.34 -14.86 4.87
C ALA A 93 2.52 -14.62 3.37
N LEU A 94 3.21 -15.53 2.67
CA LEU A 94 3.38 -15.51 1.21
C LEU A 94 2.08 -15.83 0.49
N GLY A 95 1.35 -16.84 0.94
CA GLY A 95 0.08 -17.29 0.36
C GLY A 95 -0.98 -16.18 0.37
N PHE A 96 -1.03 -15.39 1.44
CA PHE A 96 -1.90 -14.22 1.51
C PHE A 96 -1.61 -13.23 0.38
N GLN A 97 -0.35 -12.88 0.12
CA GLN A 97 0.00 -11.96 -0.96
C GLN A 97 -0.34 -12.53 -2.35
N VAL A 98 -0.04 -13.82 -2.57
CA VAL A 98 -0.41 -14.51 -3.83
C VAL A 98 -1.93 -14.49 -4.04
N GLU A 99 -2.71 -14.77 -2.98
CA GLU A 99 -4.17 -14.71 -3.05
C GLU A 99 -4.65 -13.29 -3.42
N MET A 100 -4.11 -12.24 -2.80
CA MET A 100 -4.51 -10.87 -3.11
C MET A 100 -4.24 -10.51 -4.56
N LEU A 101 -3.08 -10.87 -5.11
CA LEU A 101 -2.76 -10.63 -6.52
C LEU A 101 -3.72 -11.38 -7.46
N ARG A 102 -4.00 -12.65 -7.19
CA ARG A 102 -4.91 -13.48 -8.00
C ARG A 102 -6.37 -13.03 -7.92
N ARG A 103 -6.81 -12.66 -6.71
CA ARG A 103 -8.19 -12.23 -6.47
C ARG A 103 -8.51 -10.90 -7.14
N PHE A 104 -7.65 -9.91 -6.95
CA PHE A 104 -7.92 -8.54 -7.42
C PHE A 104 -7.32 -8.23 -8.78
N LYS A 105 -6.38 -9.02 -9.26
CA LYS A 105 -5.72 -8.87 -10.58
C LYS A 105 -5.29 -7.43 -10.88
N PRO A 106 -4.51 -6.79 -9.98
CA PRO A 106 -4.16 -5.39 -10.13
C PRO A 106 -3.22 -5.19 -11.32
N GLN A 107 -3.42 -4.10 -12.08
CA GLN A 107 -2.45 -3.70 -13.10
C GLN A 107 -1.11 -3.33 -12.45
N VAL A 108 -1.18 -2.58 -11.35
CA VAL A 108 -0.04 -2.11 -10.57
C VAL A 108 -0.20 -2.54 -9.10
N ALA A 109 0.84 -3.15 -8.54
CA ALA A 109 0.96 -3.36 -7.10
C ALA A 109 1.96 -2.36 -6.51
N VAL A 110 1.68 -1.88 -5.30
CA VAL A 110 2.55 -0.97 -4.54
C VAL A 110 2.77 -1.55 -3.15
N SER A 111 4.01 -1.56 -2.68
CA SER A 111 4.39 -2.13 -1.39
C SER A 111 5.39 -1.25 -0.63
N HIS A 112 5.61 -1.59 0.64
CA HIS A 112 6.58 -0.95 1.55
C HIS A 112 8.02 -1.06 1.05
N ASP A 113 8.91 -0.25 1.66
CA ASP A 113 10.36 -0.36 1.52
C ASP A 113 10.86 -1.73 2.00
N PHE A 114 11.75 -2.35 1.24
CA PHE A 114 12.43 -3.60 1.64
C PHE A 114 13.19 -3.47 2.95
N ASN A 115 13.67 -2.26 3.29
CA ASN A 115 14.33 -1.98 4.56
C ASN A 115 13.33 -1.67 5.69
N GLY A 116 12.06 -1.58 5.37
CA GLY A 116 10.98 -1.16 6.25
C GLY A 116 11.09 0.32 6.63
N GLU A 117 10.04 1.07 6.50
CA GLU A 117 9.98 2.43 7.02
C GLU A 117 10.26 2.38 8.53
N TYR A 118 11.10 3.27 9.01
CA TYR A 118 11.64 3.30 10.39
C TYR A 118 12.17 1.95 10.93
N GLY A 119 12.50 1.00 10.03
CA GLY A 119 13.09 -0.28 10.37
C GLY A 119 12.08 -1.35 10.82
N HIS A 120 10.78 -1.12 10.72
CA HIS A 120 9.74 -2.04 11.21
C HIS A 120 9.79 -3.41 10.51
N GLY A 121 9.90 -4.48 11.28
CA GLY A 121 10.02 -5.86 10.78
C GLY A 121 8.82 -6.31 9.97
N MET A 122 7.59 -5.89 10.34
CA MET A 122 6.38 -6.25 9.59
C MET A 122 6.34 -5.56 8.22
N HIS A 123 6.83 -4.32 8.07
CA HIS A 123 6.99 -3.68 6.76
C HIS A 123 7.98 -4.45 5.87
N LYS A 124 9.11 -4.88 6.45
CA LYS A 124 10.11 -5.70 5.75
C LYS A 124 9.54 -7.03 5.29
N LEU A 125 8.82 -7.73 6.18
CA LEU A 125 8.17 -9.01 5.87
C LEU A 125 7.13 -8.83 4.75
N ASN A 126 6.27 -7.84 4.88
CA ASN A 126 5.23 -7.51 3.90
C ASN A 126 5.85 -7.26 2.51
N ALA A 127 6.86 -6.39 2.41
CA ALA A 127 7.56 -6.09 1.16
C ALA A 127 8.27 -7.31 0.57
N ALA A 128 8.95 -8.12 1.42
CA ALA A 128 9.62 -9.35 0.97
C ALA A 128 8.62 -10.39 0.44
N MET A 129 7.48 -10.56 1.09
CA MET A 129 6.44 -11.49 0.63
C MET A 129 5.75 -10.99 -0.64
N MET A 130 5.50 -9.69 -0.79
CA MET A 130 4.94 -9.14 -2.03
C MET A 130 5.92 -9.33 -3.21
N LYS A 131 7.21 -9.09 -3.01
CA LYS A 131 8.24 -9.38 -4.00
C LYS A 131 8.14 -10.82 -4.51
N ARG A 132 8.19 -11.79 -3.59
CA ARG A 132 8.08 -13.22 -3.92
C ARG A 132 6.73 -13.56 -4.57
N ALA A 133 5.65 -12.98 -4.09
CA ALA A 133 4.32 -13.22 -4.65
C ALA A 133 4.22 -12.80 -6.12
N VAL A 134 4.80 -11.66 -6.50
CA VAL A 134 4.84 -11.23 -7.90
C VAL A 134 5.59 -12.22 -8.78
N GLU A 135 6.68 -12.82 -8.28
CA GLU A 135 7.49 -13.79 -9.01
C GLU A 135 6.75 -15.12 -9.28
N ILE A 136 5.85 -15.53 -8.37
CA ILE A 136 5.22 -16.87 -8.42
C ILE A 136 3.71 -16.86 -8.70
N SER A 137 3.02 -15.72 -8.58
CA SER A 137 1.55 -15.67 -8.67
C SER A 137 0.99 -16.06 -10.05
N GLY A 138 1.82 -15.99 -11.09
CA GLY A 138 1.51 -16.48 -12.44
C GLY A 138 1.61 -18.00 -12.63
N ASP A 139 2.17 -18.72 -11.67
CA ASP A 139 2.37 -20.18 -11.74
C ASP A 139 1.36 -20.90 -10.84
N LYS A 140 0.56 -21.79 -11.45
CA LYS A 140 -0.49 -22.56 -10.75
C LYS A 140 0.06 -23.62 -9.78
N SER A 141 1.35 -23.98 -9.87
CA SER A 141 1.97 -24.95 -8.97
C SER A 141 2.15 -24.39 -7.55
N PHE A 142 2.23 -23.07 -7.41
CA PHE A 142 2.24 -22.37 -6.12
C PHE A 142 0.82 -22.05 -5.68
N PHE A 143 0.45 -22.42 -4.46
CA PHE A 143 -0.87 -22.18 -3.88
C PHE A 143 -2.01 -22.57 -4.82
N PRO A 144 -2.12 -23.86 -5.19
CA PRO A 144 -3.03 -24.35 -6.22
C PRO A 144 -4.50 -24.04 -5.91
N GLU A 145 -4.90 -23.99 -4.63
CA GLU A 145 -6.25 -23.67 -4.21
C GLU A 145 -6.67 -22.26 -4.64
N THR A 146 -5.77 -21.28 -4.50
CA THR A 146 -6.06 -19.91 -4.95
C THR A 146 -5.99 -19.79 -6.47
N ALA A 147 -5.16 -20.62 -7.14
CA ALA A 147 -5.13 -20.70 -8.59
C ALA A 147 -6.42 -21.30 -9.16
N GLU A 148 -6.98 -22.33 -8.53
CA GLU A 148 -8.27 -22.91 -8.90
C GLU A 148 -9.41 -21.88 -8.69
N LYS A 149 -9.40 -21.18 -7.56
CA LYS A 149 -10.47 -20.25 -7.18
C LYS A 149 -10.50 -18.98 -8.01
N TYR A 150 -9.34 -18.39 -8.29
CA TYR A 150 -9.25 -17.05 -8.90
C TYR A 150 -8.56 -17.03 -10.27
N GLY A 151 -7.94 -18.13 -10.67
CA GLY A 151 -6.98 -18.18 -11.78
C GLY A 151 -5.62 -17.61 -11.39
N VAL A 152 -4.61 -17.89 -12.21
CA VAL A 152 -3.26 -17.31 -12.04
C VAL A 152 -3.23 -15.88 -12.55
N TYR A 153 -2.37 -15.05 -11.96
CA TYR A 153 -2.21 -13.67 -12.36
C TYR A 153 -0.90 -13.07 -11.84
N THR A 154 -0.20 -12.33 -12.68
CA THR A 154 0.95 -11.51 -12.30
C THR A 154 0.64 -10.04 -12.63
N PRO A 155 0.83 -9.08 -11.71
CA PRO A 155 0.65 -7.66 -12.01
C PRO A 155 1.63 -7.20 -13.09
N LYS A 156 1.26 -6.15 -13.83
CA LYS A 156 2.16 -5.61 -14.87
C LYS A 156 3.33 -4.86 -14.27
N LYS A 157 3.16 -4.27 -13.09
CA LYS A 157 4.20 -3.54 -12.37
C LYS A 157 4.14 -3.79 -10.87
N LEU A 158 5.31 -3.79 -10.21
CA LEU A 158 5.45 -3.66 -8.77
C LEU A 158 6.32 -2.44 -8.46
N TYR A 159 5.75 -1.47 -7.78
CA TYR A 159 6.49 -0.39 -7.16
C TYR A 159 6.74 -0.67 -5.69
N VAL A 160 7.95 -0.34 -5.27
CA VAL A 160 8.37 -0.46 -3.87
C VAL A 160 8.76 0.92 -3.34
N HIS A 161 8.19 1.30 -2.21
CA HIS A 161 8.48 2.57 -1.56
C HIS A 161 9.98 2.71 -1.29
N LEU A 162 10.57 3.84 -1.62
CA LEU A 162 11.99 4.19 -1.47
C LEU A 162 12.99 3.26 -2.19
N TYR A 163 12.55 2.33 -3.02
CA TYR A 163 13.47 1.50 -3.80
C TYR A 163 14.26 2.36 -4.79
N GLY A 164 15.59 2.13 -4.85
CA GLY A 164 16.51 3.04 -5.54
C GLY A 164 16.55 2.89 -7.06
N GLU A 165 16.12 1.76 -7.61
CA GLU A 165 16.20 1.49 -9.05
C GLU A 165 14.94 1.93 -9.79
N ASN A 166 15.11 2.39 -11.04
CA ASN A 166 14.01 2.88 -11.88
C ASN A 166 13.05 3.81 -11.10
N LYS A 167 13.64 4.76 -10.37
CA LYS A 167 12.95 5.63 -9.44
C LYS A 167 11.98 6.55 -10.17
N ILE A 168 10.77 6.67 -9.61
CA ILE A 168 9.77 7.66 -9.96
C ILE A 168 9.52 8.60 -8.79
N VAL A 169 9.10 9.83 -9.09
CA VAL A 169 8.73 10.84 -8.08
C VAL A 169 7.32 11.34 -8.39
N MET A 170 6.40 11.06 -7.48
CA MET A 170 4.99 11.43 -7.62
C MET A 170 4.75 12.87 -7.18
N ASP A 171 3.89 13.59 -7.89
CA ASP A 171 3.39 14.90 -7.49
C ASP A 171 2.07 14.77 -6.73
N TYR A 172 2.14 14.92 -5.42
CA TYR A 172 0.97 14.95 -4.53
C TYR A 172 0.65 16.36 -4.01
N ASP A 173 1.31 17.38 -4.57
CA ASP A 173 1.20 18.78 -4.14
C ASP A 173 0.36 19.63 -5.11
N THR A 174 -0.02 19.09 -6.27
CA THR A 174 -0.92 19.76 -7.22
C THR A 174 -2.38 19.59 -6.79
N PRO A 175 -3.17 20.67 -6.68
CA PRO A 175 -4.59 20.62 -6.32
C PRO A 175 -5.43 19.80 -7.32
N SER A 176 -6.47 19.13 -6.81
CA SER A 176 -7.44 18.37 -7.60
C SER A 176 -8.83 18.99 -7.49
N GLU A 177 -9.49 19.21 -8.62
CA GLU A 177 -10.88 19.67 -8.66
C GLU A 177 -11.84 18.66 -8.01
N PHE A 178 -11.53 17.36 -8.14
CA PHE A 178 -12.32 16.28 -7.52
C PHE A 178 -12.45 16.45 -5.99
N PHE A 179 -11.44 17.01 -5.34
CA PHE A 179 -11.42 17.30 -3.91
C PHE A 179 -11.67 18.77 -3.59
N GLY A 180 -12.30 19.52 -4.48
CA GLY A 180 -12.62 20.93 -4.26
C GLY A 180 -11.37 21.81 -4.12
N GLY A 181 -10.32 21.51 -4.88
CA GLY A 181 -9.07 22.27 -4.89
C GLY A 181 -8.05 21.86 -3.82
N LYS A 182 -8.32 20.81 -3.04
CA LYS A 182 -7.31 20.24 -2.13
C LYS A 182 -6.31 19.37 -2.89
N THR A 183 -5.07 19.35 -2.40
CA THR A 183 -4.04 18.46 -2.93
C THR A 183 -4.24 17.02 -2.44
N PRO A 184 -3.73 16.01 -3.14
CA PRO A 184 -3.71 14.63 -2.65
C PRO A 184 -3.07 14.50 -1.27
N PHE A 185 -2.00 15.25 -0.99
CA PHE A 185 -1.37 15.25 0.33
C PHE A 185 -2.27 15.84 1.42
N GLU A 186 -2.97 16.95 1.12
CA GLU A 186 -3.96 17.52 2.06
C GLU A 186 -5.08 16.52 2.38
N MET A 187 -5.53 15.76 1.39
CA MET A 187 -6.52 14.71 1.62
C MET A 187 -5.97 13.60 2.51
N SER A 188 -4.73 13.15 2.31
CA SER A 188 -4.11 12.17 3.21
C SER A 188 -3.93 12.70 4.64
N LYS A 189 -3.66 13.99 4.82
CA LYS A 189 -3.65 14.60 6.17
C LYS A 189 -5.04 14.53 6.84
N LEU A 190 -6.11 14.74 6.06
CA LEU A 190 -7.48 14.58 6.56
C LEU A 190 -7.79 13.11 6.86
N GLY A 191 -7.37 12.18 6.01
CA GLY A 191 -7.48 10.74 6.25
C GLY A 191 -6.74 10.32 7.52
N PHE A 192 -5.50 10.77 7.71
CA PHE A 192 -4.73 10.51 8.94
C PHE A 192 -5.40 11.12 10.19
N ALA A 193 -6.07 12.25 10.06
CA ALA A 193 -6.80 12.87 11.17
C ALA A 193 -7.95 11.98 11.71
N GLU A 194 -8.46 11.03 10.91
CA GLU A 194 -9.44 10.03 11.34
C GLU A 194 -8.83 8.95 12.24
N HIS A 195 -7.52 8.73 12.18
CA HIS A 195 -6.80 7.82 13.07
C HIS A 195 -6.55 8.47 14.44
N LYS A 196 -7.62 8.65 15.20
CA LYS A 196 -7.60 9.33 16.52
C LYS A 196 -6.64 8.67 17.51
N SER A 197 -6.50 7.34 17.43
CA SER A 197 -5.55 6.58 18.27
C SER A 197 -4.09 6.92 17.98
N GLN A 198 -3.78 7.42 16.78
CA GLN A 198 -2.41 7.69 16.32
C GLN A 198 -2.00 9.17 16.45
N GLN A 199 -2.92 10.04 16.85
CA GLN A 199 -2.65 11.48 16.95
C GLN A 199 -1.67 11.85 18.07
N GLY A 200 -1.41 10.94 19.01
CA GLY A 200 -0.41 11.11 20.08
C GLY A 200 0.98 10.56 19.71
N THR A 201 1.18 9.98 18.53
CA THR A 201 2.43 9.37 18.11
C THR A 201 3.37 10.39 17.45
N TRP A 202 4.65 10.00 17.25
CA TRP A 202 5.62 10.81 16.53
C TRP A 202 5.27 10.99 15.05
N PHE A 203 4.46 10.12 14.47
CA PHE A 203 3.99 10.20 13.09
C PHE A 203 3.27 11.51 12.80
N LYS A 204 2.50 12.02 13.75
CA LYS A 204 1.82 13.31 13.59
C LYS A 204 2.82 14.44 13.32
N SER A 205 3.87 14.54 14.12
CA SER A 205 4.89 15.59 13.95
C SER A 205 5.77 15.34 12.72
N TRP A 206 5.98 14.08 12.33
CA TRP A 206 6.68 13.73 11.09
C TRP A 206 5.89 14.17 9.86
N MET A 207 4.58 13.93 9.84
CA MET A 207 3.72 14.25 8.70
C MET A 207 3.34 15.73 8.61
N LEU A 208 3.05 16.36 9.75
CA LEU A 208 2.52 17.72 9.81
C LEU A 208 3.58 18.78 10.14
N GLY A 209 4.74 18.38 10.65
CA GLY A 209 5.66 19.28 11.32
C GLY A 209 5.26 19.54 12.77
N LYS A 210 6.20 19.97 13.60
CA LYS A 210 5.95 20.24 15.03
C LYS A 210 4.88 21.32 15.26
N ASN A 211 4.82 22.31 14.36
CA ASN A 211 3.91 23.45 14.42
C ASN A 211 2.95 23.50 13.19
N GLY A 212 2.81 22.38 12.45
CA GLY A 212 1.96 22.33 11.27
C GLY A 212 2.59 22.95 10.01
N GLU A 213 3.92 23.12 9.98
CA GLU A 213 4.66 23.77 8.88
C GLU A 213 4.76 22.91 7.63
N ILE A 214 4.53 21.59 7.70
CA ILE A 214 4.54 20.71 6.53
C ILE A 214 3.19 20.82 5.82
N THR A 215 3.20 21.51 4.69
CA THR A 215 2.01 21.75 3.86
C THR A 215 2.03 20.94 2.56
N LYS A 216 3.20 20.41 2.16
CA LYS A 216 3.43 19.69 0.91
C LYS A 216 4.09 18.34 1.18
N ALA A 217 3.72 17.32 0.42
CA ALA A 217 4.36 15.99 0.48
C ALA A 217 5.86 16.07 0.16
N SER A 218 6.24 16.92 -0.78
CA SER A 218 7.63 17.15 -1.22
C SER A 218 8.55 17.72 -0.12
N GLN A 219 8.00 18.24 0.97
CA GLN A 219 8.76 18.69 2.13
C GLN A 219 9.23 17.54 3.04
N ILE A 220 8.54 16.39 2.97
CA ILE A 220 8.91 15.20 3.75
C ILE A 220 10.08 14.51 3.05
N LYS A 221 11.28 14.58 3.65
CA LYS A 221 12.50 14.00 3.07
C LYS A 221 12.78 12.58 3.56
N LYS A 222 12.63 12.36 4.86
CA LYS A 222 12.82 11.02 5.44
C LYS A 222 11.55 10.22 5.26
N TYR A 223 11.65 9.05 4.63
CA TYR A 223 10.50 8.22 4.24
C TYR A 223 9.52 8.99 3.34
N SER A 224 10.06 9.67 2.32
CA SER A 224 9.29 10.52 1.41
C SER A 224 8.13 9.76 0.77
N PRO A 225 6.88 10.17 0.95
CA PRO A 225 5.73 9.49 0.35
C PRO A 225 5.67 9.63 -1.18
N CYS A 226 6.52 10.50 -1.75
CA CYS A 226 6.56 10.74 -3.20
C CYS A 226 7.49 9.78 -3.96
N GLU A 227 8.36 9.03 -3.28
CA GLU A 227 9.46 8.31 -3.92
C GLU A 227 9.22 6.81 -3.97
N TYR A 228 9.23 6.24 -5.17
CA TYR A 228 9.06 4.80 -5.41
C TYR A 228 10.04 4.32 -6.46
N GLY A 229 10.46 3.07 -6.38
CA GLY A 229 11.22 2.40 -7.43
C GLY A 229 10.40 1.29 -8.11
N LEU A 230 10.53 1.19 -9.41
CA LEU A 230 9.90 0.13 -10.20
C LEU A 230 10.75 -1.15 -10.06
N TYR A 231 10.30 -2.07 -9.20
CA TYR A 231 10.99 -3.33 -8.95
C TYR A 231 10.75 -4.36 -10.07
N PHE A 232 9.50 -4.47 -10.53
CA PHE A 232 9.11 -5.40 -11.58
C PHE A 232 8.25 -4.71 -12.63
N THR A 233 8.49 -5.04 -13.90
CA THR A 233 7.64 -4.63 -15.02
C THR A 233 7.62 -5.66 -16.15
N SER A 234 6.43 -5.89 -16.71
CA SER A 234 6.22 -6.64 -17.96
C SER A 234 5.88 -5.71 -19.15
N VAL A 235 5.82 -4.39 -18.91
CA VAL A 235 5.40 -3.38 -19.92
C VAL A 235 6.46 -2.30 -20.19
N GLY A 236 7.68 -2.54 -19.72
CA GLY A 236 8.81 -1.61 -19.87
C GLY A 236 8.93 -0.62 -18.70
N VAL A 237 10.11 0.00 -18.61
CA VAL A 237 10.42 1.01 -17.60
C VAL A 237 9.76 2.34 -17.95
N ASP A 238 9.48 3.14 -16.90
CA ASP A 238 8.87 4.46 -17.06
C ASP A 238 9.87 5.46 -17.64
N VAL A 239 9.43 6.22 -18.63
CA VAL A 239 10.22 7.26 -19.29
C VAL A 239 10.02 8.60 -18.57
N ASN A 240 8.75 8.97 -18.27
CA ASN A 240 8.41 10.24 -17.62
C ASN A 240 8.69 10.23 -16.12
N LYS A 241 8.68 9.04 -15.48
CA LYS A 241 9.05 8.82 -14.07
C LYS A 241 8.24 9.64 -13.06
N ASN A 242 6.97 9.86 -13.34
CA ASN A 242 6.06 10.68 -12.53
C ASN A 242 4.66 10.10 -12.37
N ASP A 243 4.41 8.90 -12.92
CA ASP A 243 3.12 8.21 -12.82
C ASP A 243 3.32 6.68 -12.83
N MET A 244 2.73 5.99 -11.87
CA MET A 244 2.79 4.51 -11.80
C MET A 244 2.02 3.84 -12.95
N LEU A 245 1.08 4.55 -13.57
CA LEU A 245 0.25 4.05 -14.66
C LEU A 245 0.85 4.30 -16.05
N GLU A 246 2.06 4.83 -16.15
CA GLU A 246 2.75 4.92 -17.43
C GLU A 246 2.83 3.52 -18.09
N ASN A 247 2.52 3.42 -19.39
CA ASN A 247 2.41 2.17 -20.14
C ASN A 247 1.32 1.18 -19.65
N ILE A 248 0.36 1.65 -18.84
CA ILE A 248 -0.77 0.86 -18.37
C ILE A 248 -2.05 1.33 -19.06
N THR A 249 -2.83 0.39 -19.56
CA THR A 249 -4.22 0.62 -19.94
C THR A 249 -5.11 0.21 -18.77
N LEU A 250 -5.90 1.16 -18.26
CA LEU A 250 -6.85 0.87 -17.18
C LEU A 250 -7.89 -0.16 -17.61
N TYR A 251 -8.42 -0.90 -16.65
CA TYR A 251 -9.55 -1.77 -16.90
C TYR A 251 -10.78 -0.96 -17.32
N SER A 252 -11.51 -1.45 -18.34
CA SER A 252 -12.83 -0.93 -18.67
C SER A 252 -13.84 -1.22 -17.55
N GLU A 253 -14.95 -0.48 -17.51
CA GLU A 253 -16.03 -0.72 -16.52
C GLU A 253 -16.53 -2.18 -16.55
N GLN A 254 -16.59 -2.80 -17.73
CA GLN A 254 -17.02 -4.19 -17.91
C GLN A 254 -16.00 -5.20 -17.31
N GLU A 255 -14.73 -4.87 -17.25
CA GLU A 255 -13.68 -5.73 -16.70
C GLU A 255 -13.56 -5.63 -15.18
N ARG A 256 -14.09 -4.56 -14.58
CA ARG A 256 -14.01 -4.28 -13.14
C ARG A 256 -15.04 -5.01 -12.29
N ILE A 257 -16.06 -5.57 -12.90
CA ILE A 257 -17.17 -6.30 -12.25
C ILE A 257 -16.74 -7.70 -11.84
#